data_1f21215a5b15a0ab9629e17722d7cc10
#
_entry.id   1f21215a5b15a0ab9629e17722d7cc10
#
_cell.length_a   1.000
_cell.length_b   1.000
_cell.length_c   1.000
_cell.angle_alpha   90.00
_cell.angle_beta   90.00
_cell.angle_gamma   90.00
#
_symmetry.space_group_name_H-M   'P 1'
#
loop_
_entity.id
_entity.type
_entity.pdbx_description
1 polymer ?
#
loop_
_entity_poly.entity_id
_entity_poly.type
_entity_poly.pdbx_seq_one_letter_code
_entity_poly.pdbx_strand_id
1 'polypeptide(L)'
;TKRGAKVSGARFYYLKGIGARLELAIMTMAMDQALANGFVPMMTPTLVTPQIMGGTGFLNEHSDEIYYLPADDLYLTGTSEVALAGYHADEILDLSGGPKRYMGWSTCYRREAGSAGKDTRGIIRVHQFNKAEMFSYCRPEDAAEEHQRFLAWEEEMLAKVELPYRVIDTAAGDLGTSAARKFDCEAWLPTQERYMEVTSTSNCTTFQARRLGIRERREDGMAAVATLNGTLATTRWIVAFLENHQQADGSIYVPEALRPYLGGLEVLTPVAR
;
A
#
# COMPACT_ATOMS: atom_id res chain seq x y z
N THR A 1 13.14 -13.23 -10.95
CA THR A 1 12.18 -14.33 -10.64
C THR A 1 12.85 -15.71 -10.63
N LYS A 2 13.71 -16.08 -11.60
CA LYS A 2 14.34 -17.41 -11.67
C LYS A 2 15.08 -17.82 -10.38
N ARG A 3 15.88 -16.91 -9.79
CA ARG A 3 16.58 -17.17 -8.53
C ARG A 3 15.63 -17.15 -7.32
N GLY A 4 14.60 -16.32 -7.33
CA GLY A 4 13.56 -16.32 -6.31
C GLY A 4 12.82 -17.66 -6.27
N ALA A 5 12.45 -18.17 -7.44
CA ALA A 5 11.82 -19.48 -7.54
C ALA A 5 12.72 -20.63 -7.02
N LYS A 6 14.03 -20.55 -7.23
CA LYS A 6 15.00 -21.52 -6.71
C LYS A 6 15.06 -21.53 -5.17
N VAL A 7 14.94 -20.36 -4.55
CA VAL A 7 15.13 -20.19 -3.09
C VAL A 7 13.81 -20.39 -2.33
N SER A 8 12.70 -19.87 -2.85
CA SER A 8 11.44 -19.77 -2.12
C SER A 8 10.21 -20.31 -2.88
N GLY A 9 10.40 -20.76 -4.13
CA GLY A 9 9.31 -21.21 -4.97
C GLY A 9 8.80 -20.13 -5.94
N ALA A 10 7.74 -20.46 -6.68
CA ALA A 10 7.11 -19.57 -7.64
C ALA A 10 6.64 -18.28 -6.97
N ARG A 11 6.54 -17.19 -7.75
CA ARG A 11 6.09 -15.86 -7.29
C ARG A 11 6.98 -15.19 -6.23
N PHE A 12 8.22 -15.67 -6.04
CA PHE A 12 9.28 -14.97 -5.32
C PHE A 12 10.33 -14.42 -6.30
N TYR A 13 10.99 -13.35 -5.91
CA TYR A 13 11.90 -12.62 -6.76
C TYR A 13 13.06 -12.02 -5.97
N TYR A 14 14.11 -11.62 -6.67
CA TYR A 14 15.14 -10.72 -6.19
C TYR A 14 15.13 -9.46 -7.03
N LEU A 15 15.15 -8.30 -6.40
CA LEU A 15 15.61 -7.05 -7.02
C LEU A 15 17.11 -6.93 -6.81
N LYS A 16 17.85 -6.56 -7.85
CA LYS A 16 19.31 -6.51 -7.82
C LYS A 16 19.82 -5.22 -8.46
N GLY A 17 20.87 -4.64 -7.86
CA GLY A 17 21.54 -3.45 -8.41
C GLY A 17 20.57 -2.28 -8.52
N ILE A 18 20.46 -1.71 -9.72
CA ILE A 18 19.61 -0.55 -9.96
C ILE A 18 18.12 -0.83 -9.70
N GLY A 19 17.64 -2.07 -9.88
CA GLY A 19 16.26 -2.43 -9.57
C GLY A 19 15.95 -2.32 -8.07
N ALA A 20 16.89 -2.75 -7.20
CA ALA A 20 16.74 -2.57 -5.77
C ALA A 20 16.83 -1.09 -5.36
N ARG A 21 17.74 -0.32 -5.97
CA ARG A 21 17.84 1.12 -5.74
C ARG A 21 16.59 1.87 -6.18
N LEU A 22 15.97 1.46 -7.29
CA LEU A 22 14.75 2.07 -7.79
C LEU A 22 13.58 1.87 -6.81
N GLU A 23 13.41 0.67 -6.25
CA GLU A 23 12.41 0.43 -5.21
C GLU A 23 12.64 1.31 -3.98
N LEU A 24 13.87 1.34 -3.46
CA LEU A 24 14.22 2.19 -2.32
C LEU A 24 13.96 3.68 -2.62
N ALA A 25 14.29 4.13 -3.82
CA ALA A 25 14.06 5.52 -4.25
C ALA A 25 12.57 5.88 -4.23
N ILE A 26 11.72 5.05 -4.81
CA ILE A 26 10.27 5.26 -4.84
C ILE A 26 9.69 5.25 -3.42
N MET A 27 10.09 4.28 -2.59
CA MET A 27 9.62 4.18 -1.19
C MET A 27 10.08 5.37 -0.34
N THR A 28 11.32 5.84 -0.52
CA THR A 28 11.84 7.01 0.21
C THR A 28 11.13 8.28 -0.23
N MET A 29 10.87 8.46 -1.53
CA MET A 29 10.10 9.60 -2.03
C MET A 29 8.66 9.58 -1.48
N ALA A 30 8.03 8.42 -1.39
CA ALA A 30 6.72 8.28 -0.77
C ALA A 30 6.74 8.67 0.72
N MET A 31 7.79 8.28 1.45
CA MET A 31 7.98 8.67 2.85
C MET A 31 8.12 10.19 3.00
N ASP A 32 8.93 10.83 2.18
CA ASP A 32 9.12 12.28 2.22
C ASP A 32 7.83 13.03 1.91
N GLN A 33 7.05 12.57 0.94
CA GLN A 33 5.73 13.14 0.65
C GLN A 33 4.78 12.99 1.83
N ALA A 34 4.74 11.82 2.47
CA ALA A 34 3.92 11.59 3.65
C ALA A 34 4.31 12.51 4.81
N LEU A 35 5.61 12.64 5.09
CA LEU A 35 6.14 13.58 6.09
C LEU A 35 5.70 15.02 5.82
N ALA A 36 5.81 15.48 4.57
CA ALA A 36 5.40 16.83 4.16
C ALA A 36 3.90 17.10 4.37
N ASN A 37 3.08 16.03 4.42
CA ASN A 37 1.63 16.09 4.63
C ASN A 37 1.20 15.71 6.06
N GLY A 38 2.14 15.72 7.02
CA GLY A 38 1.85 15.54 8.44
C GLY A 38 1.67 14.09 8.88
N PHE A 39 2.13 13.12 8.08
CA PHE A 39 2.18 11.72 8.50
C PHE A 39 3.40 11.44 9.38
N VAL A 40 3.22 10.59 10.38
CA VAL A 40 4.31 10.04 11.17
C VAL A 40 4.77 8.73 10.55
N PRO A 41 6.03 8.63 10.05
CA PRO A 41 6.51 7.38 9.48
C PRO A 41 6.72 6.32 10.55
N MET A 42 6.37 5.08 10.22
CA MET A 42 6.46 3.94 11.11
C MET A 42 7.04 2.72 10.40
N MET A 43 7.94 2.03 11.08
CA MET A 43 8.33 0.65 10.75
C MET A 43 7.45 -0.28 11.58
N THR A 44 6.54 -0.99 10.95
CA THR A 44 5.51 -1.77 11.63
C THR A 44 5.89 -3.25 11.78
N PRO A 45 5.37 -3.93 12.82
CA PRO A 45 5.40 -5.39 12.84
C PRO A 45 4.67 -5.97 11.62
N THR A 46 5.17 -7.08 11.09
CA THR A 46 4.53 -7.85 10.00
C THR A 46 3.86 -9.12 10.51
N LEU A 47 4.04 -9.44 11.78
CA LEU A 47 3.32 -10.51 12.49
C LEU A 47 2.34 -9.86 13.47
N VAL A 48 1.09 -10.23 13.37
CA VAL A 48 0.01 -9.68 14.22
C VAL A 48 -0.83 -10.79 14.85
N THR A 49 -1.44 -10.48 15.97
CA THR A 49 -2.33 -11.41 16.67
C THR A 49 -3.64 -11.62 15.90
N PRO A 50 -4.35 -12.76 16.14
CA PRO A 50 -5.67 -13.01 15.55
C PRO A 50 -6.69 -11.91 15.85
N GLN A 51 -6.65 -11.33 17.05
CA GLN A 51 -7.54 -10.24 17.44
C GLN A 51 -7.37 -9.02 16.54
N ILE A 52 -6.14 -8.62 16.24
CA ILE A 52 -5.85 -7.46 15.38
C ILE A 52 -6.21 -7.78 13.93
N MET A 53 -5.80 -8.94 13.42
CA MET A 53 -6.13 -9.37 12.06
C MET A 53 -7.66 -9.46 11.85
N GLY A 54 -8.37 -10.06 12.79
CA GLY A 54 -9.84 -10.15 12.76
C GLY A 54 -10.53 -8.81 12.90
N GLY A 55 -10.04 -7.95 13.81
CA GLY A 55 -10.59 -6.61 14.06
C GLY A 55 -10.55 -5.70 12.84
N THR A 56 -9.56 -5.86 11.97
CA THR A 56 -9.43 -5.10 10.73
C THR A 56 -10.31 -5.62 9.58
N GLY A 57 -10.93 -6.82 9.73
CA GLY A 57 -11.84 -7.41 8.77
C GLY A 57 -11.21 -8.40 7.79
N PHE A 58 -9.91 -8.68 7.89
CA PHE A 58 -9.20 -9.54 6.93
C PHE A 58 -9.44 -11.05 7.12
N LEU A 59 -9.90 -11.51 8.30
CA LEU A 59 -10.16 -12.94 8.55
C LEU A 59 -11.52 -13.43 8.04
N ASN A 60 -12.37 -12.56 7.54
CA ASN A 60 -13.71 -12.94 7.08
C ASN A 60 -13.65 -13.58 5.66
N GLU A 61 -13.47 -12.73 4.65
CA GLU A 61 -13.58 -13.13 3.23
C GLU A 61 -12.24 -13.55 2.60
N HIS A 62 -11.11 -13.19 3.22
CA HIS A 62 -9.77 -13.34 2.64
C HIS A 62 -8.83 -14.19 3.49
N SER A 63 -9.36 -15.04 4.38
CA SER A 63 -8.52 -15.84 5.29
C SER A 63 -7.59 -16.80 4.56
N ASP A 64 -7.97 -17.29 3.37
CA ASP A 64 -7.15 -18.13 2.51
C ASP A 64 -5.98 -17.41 1.83
N GLU A 65 -6.02 -16.08 1.76
CA GLU A 65 -4.93 -15.22 1.25
C GLU A 65 -3.85 -14.93 2.29
N ILE A 66 -4.06 -15.26 3.56
CA ILE A 66 -3.21 -14.89 4.68
C ILE A 66 -2.32 -16.05 5.13
N TYR A 67 -1.03 -15.80 5.31
CA TYR A 67 -0.11 -16.74 5.95
C TYR A 67 -0.35 -16.75 7.47
N TYR A 68 -0.55 -17.95 8.00
CA TYR A 68 -0.70 -18.18 9.44
C TYR A 68 0.43 -19.05 9.98
N LEU A 69 0.96 -18.69 11.14
CA LEU A 69 1.98 -19.41 11.88
C LEU A 69 1.34 -20.08 13.11
N PRO A 70 0.95 -21.36 13.01
CA PRO A 70 0.19 -22.02 14.08
C PRO A 70 0.97 -22.19 15.39
N ALA A 71 2.29 -22.30 15.33
CA ALA A 71 3.12 -22.48 16.52
C ALA A 71 3.14 -21.23 17.43
N ASP A 72 2.97 -20.06 16.82
CA ASP A 72 3.05 -18.76 17.50
C ASP A 72 1.67 -18.08 17.64
N ASP A 73 0.64 -18.64 17.00
CA ASP A 73 -0.69 -18.05 16.85
C ASP A 73 -0.62 -16.60 16.29
N LEU A 74 0.14 -16.42 15.21
CA LEU A 74 0.35 -15.14 14.55
C LEU A 74 0.07 -15.23 13.06
N TYR A 75 -0.36 -14.11 12.48
CA TYR A 75 -0.58 -13.93 11.04
C TYR A 75 0.44 -12.98 10.43
N LEU A 76 0.93 -13.29 9.23
CA LEU A 76 1.70 -12.35 8.41
C LEU A 76 0.75 -11.36 7.73
N THR A 77 1.06 -10.08 7.81
CA THR A 77 0.23 -9.02 7.22
C THR A 77 0.42 -8.91 5.70
N GLY A 78 -0.68 -8.79 4.97
CA GLY A 78 -0.71 -8.47 3.54
C GLY A 78 -0.67 -6.96 3.25
N THR A 79 -0.68 -6.14 4.32
CA THR A 79 -0.63 -4.68 4.31
C THR A 79 -0.32 -4.19 5.73
N SER A 80 0.48 -3.13 5.86
CA SER A 80 0.72 -2.49 7.16
C SER A 80 -0.52 -1.82 7.76
N GLU A 81 -1.58 -1.63 6.97
CA GLU A 81 -2.89 -1.20 7.45
C GLU A 81 -3.32 -1.96 8.71
N VAL A 82 -3.11 -3.28 8.74
CA VAL A 82 -3.48 -4.13 9.88
C VAL A 82 -2.76 -3.70 11.16
N ALA A 83 -1.44 -3.55 11.09
CA ALA A 83 -0.63 -3.13 12.23
C ALA A 83 -0.91 -1.67 12.61
N LEU A 84 -1.14 -0.80 11.62
CA LEU A 84 -1.46 0.61 11.85
C LEU A 84 -2.84 0.78 12.48
N ALA A 85 -3.84 0.02 12.04
CA ALA A 85 -5.17 0.01 12.65
C ALA A 85 -5.15 -0.53 14.09
N GLY A 86 -4.32 -1.54 14.35
CA GLY A 86 -4.15 -2.13 15.69
C GLY A 86 -3.32 -1.27 16.64
N TYR A 87 -2.58 -0.28 16.14
CA TYR A 87 -1.68 0.54 16.97
C TYR A 87 -2.37 1.23 18.14
N HIS A 88 -3.60 1.65 17.94
CA HIS A 88 -4.43 2.30 18.97
C HIS A 88 -5.58 1.41 19.50
N ALA A 89 -5.47 0.08 19.35
CA ALA A 89 -6.50 -0.82 19.87
C ALA A 89 -6.78 -0.57 21.34
N ASP A 90 -8.07 -0.54 21.70
CA ASP A 90 -8.60 -0.29 23.06
C ASP A 90 -8.24 1.10 23.64
N GLU A 91 -7.84 2.06 22.80
CA GLU A 91 -7.48 3.41 23.23
C GLU A 91 -8.60 4.44 23.01
N ILE A 92 -8.53 5.51 23.80
CA ILE A 92 -9.31 6.72 23.62
C ILE A 92 -8.40 7.79 23.03
N LEU A 93 -8.68 8.20 21.79
CA LEU A 93 -7.88 9.17 21.07
C LEU A 93 -8.35 10.60 21.35
N ASP A 94 -7.40 11.53 21.31
CA ASP A 94 -7.68 12.95 21.20
C ASP A 94 -7.52 13.35 19.71
N LEU A 95 -8.64 13.73 19.08
CA LEU A 95 -8.72 14.21 17.70
C LEU A 95 -9.07 15.70 17.63
N SER A 96 -8.96 16.44 18.74
CA SER A 96 -9.23 17.88 18.78
C SER A 96 -8.29 18.68 17.87
N GLY A 97 -7.07 18.18 17.68
CA GLY A 97 -6.08 18.75 16.75
C GLY A 97 -6.19 18.29 15.30
N GLY A 98 -7.22 17.51 14.95
CA GLY A 98 -7.42 16.94 13.63
C GLY A 98 -7.02 15.46 13.53
N PRO A 99 -6.95 14.91 12.30
CA PRO A 99 -6.63 13.51 12.06
C PRO A 99 -5.24 13.11 12.58
N LYS A 100 -5.13 11.88 13.11
CA LYS A 100 -3.83 11.25 13.38
C LYS A 100 -3.42 10.43 12.17
N ARG A 101 -2.33 10.83 11.52
CA ARG A 101 -1.84 10.23 10.28
C ARG A 101 -0.53 9.49 10.48
N TYR A 102 -0.49 8.26 10.03
CA TYR A 102 0.69 7.40 10.07
C TYR A 102 0.99 6.86 8.67
N MET A 103 2.28 6.68 8.38
CA MET A 103 2.72 6.04 7.14
C MET A 103 3.58 4.83 7.49
N GLY A 104 3.10 3.62 7.17
CA GLY A 104 3.82 2.39 7.35
C GLY A 104 4.63 2.03 6.12
N TRP A 105 5.91 1.73 6.28
CA TRP A 105 6.72 1.05 5.28
C TRP A 105 7.00 -0.35 5.79
N SER A 106 6.49 -1.36 5.08
CA SER A 106 6.68 -2.76 5.46
C SER A 106 6.76 -3.68 4.28
N THR A 107 7.36 -4.85 4.52
CA THR A 107 7.14 -6.02 3.67
C THR A 107 5.74 -6.56 3.92
N CYS A 108 5.06 -6.94 2.83
CA CYS A 108 3.72 -7.51 2.84
C CYS A 108 3.74 -8.91 2.25
N TYR A 109 2.85 -9.79 2.74
CA TYR A 109 2.80 -11.20 2.37
C TYR A 109 1.38 -11.59 1.99
N ARG A 110 1.25 -12.24 0.84
CA ARG A 110 -0.05 -12.76 0.39
C ARG A 110 0.10 -14.18 -0.16
N ARG A 111 -0.81 -15.06 0.11
CA ARG A 111 -0.79 -16.44 -0.41
C ARG A 111 -1.18 -16.49 -1.89
N GLU A 112 -1.91 -15.49 -2.38
CA GLU A 112 -2.38 -15.43 -3.77
C GLU A 112 -3.19 -16.68 -4.18
N ALA A 113 -3.98 -17.21 -3.25
CA ALA A 113 -4.71 -18.48 -3.40
C ALA A 113 -5.73 -18.45 -4.55
N GLY A 114 -6.41 -17.31 -4.73
CA GLY A 114 -7.40 -17.11 -5.81
C GLY A 114 -6.80 -16.75 -7.17
N SER A 115 -5.48 -16.71 -7.32
CA SER A 115 -4.81 -16.17 -8.53
C SER A 115 -4.16 -17.22 -9.42
N ALA A 116 -4.61 -18.49 -9.36
CA ALA A 116 -4.09 -19.56 -10.21
C ALA A 116 -4.16 -19.18 -11.70
N GLY A 117 -3.02 -19.22 -12.38
CA GLY A 117 -2.91 -18.87 -13.80
C GLY A 117 -2.90 -17.37 -14.13
N LYS A 118 -3.14 -16.46 -13.16
CA LYS A 118 -3.13 -15.02 -13.38
C LYS A 118 -1.73 -14.45 -13.10
N ASP A 119 -1.26 -13.57 -13.99
CA ASP A 119 0.02 -12.82 -13.85
C ASP A 119 1.19 -13.71 -13.35
N THR A 120 1.37 -14.88 -13.95
CA THR A 120 2.34 -15.90 -13.52
C THR A 120 3.79 -15.52 -13.84
N ARG A 121 4.00 -14.50 -14.65
CA ARG A 121 5.32 -14.00 -15.05
C ARG A 121 5.61 -12.63 -14.42
N GLY A 122 6.89 -12.34 -14.23
CA GLY A 122 7.33 -11.05 -13.69
C GLY A 122 7.10 -10.92 -12.19
N ILE A 123 6.84 -9.67 -11.74
CA ILE A 123 6.68 -9.30 -10.33
C ILE A 123 5.36 -8.54 -10.04
N ILE A 124 4.39 -8.64 -10.95
CA ILE A 124 3.08 -7.98 -10.79
C ILE A 124 2.31 -8.59 -9.61
N ARG A 125 2.33 -9.91 -9.50
CA ARG A 125 1.60 -10.68 -8.49
C ARG A 125 2.55 -11.66 -7.80
N VAL A 126 2.94 -11.33 -6.57
CA VAL A 126 4.00 -12.03 -5.82
C VAL A 126 3.57 -12.26 -4.37
N HIS A 127 4.18 -13.27 -3.72
CA HIS A 127 3.89 -13.63 -2.34
C HIS A 127 4.48 -12.64 -1.32
N GLN A 128 5.52 -11.92 -1.70
CA GLN A 128 6.23 -10.96 -0.86
C GLN A 128 6.55 -9.70 -1.65
N PHE A 129 6.21 -8.54 -1.11
CA PHE A 129 6.47 -7.23 -1.73
C PHE A 129 6.56 -6.15 -0.66
N ASN A 130 7.15 -5.00 -0.99
CA ASN A 130 7.18 -3.84 -0.11
C ASN A 130 6.05 -2.87 -0.45
N LYS A 131 5.54 -2.20 0.56
CA LYS A 131 4.46 -1.21 0.43
C LYS A 131 4.66 -0.04 1.41
N ALA A 132 4.49 1.17 0.89
CA ALA A 132 4.33 2.39 1.67
C ALA A 132 2.83 2.70 1.77
N GLU A 133 2.28 2.65 2.98
CA GLU A 133 0.85 2.74 3.27
C GLU A 133 0.54 3.91 4.17
N MET A 134 -0.34 4.80 3.72
CA MET A 134 -0.96 5.84 4.54
C MET A 134 -2.08 5.25 5.39
N PHE A 135 -2.20 5.72 6.61
CA PHE A 135 -3.31 5.39 7.51
C PHE A 135 -3.72 6.63 8.31
N SER A 136 -5.02 6.83 8.48
CA SER A 136 -5.56 7.95 9.25
C SER A 136 -6.65 7.50 10.20
N TYR A 137 -6.60 8.05 11.41
CA TYR A 137 -7.72 8.07 12.36
C TYR A 137 -8.29 9.47 12.35
N CYS A 138 -9.57 9.60 12.07
CA CYS A 138 -10.26 10.90 12.07
C CYS A 138 -11.67 10.76 12.63
N ARG A 139 -12.34 11.88 12.78
CA ARG A 139 -13.76 11.89 13.11
C ARG A 139 -14.58 11.37 11.93
N PRO A 140 -15.67 10.60 12.15
CA PRO A 140 -16.50 10.09 11.05
C PRO A 140 -17.03 11.18 10.11
N GLU A 141 -17.36 12.36 10.62
CA GLU A 141 -17.80 13.52 9.84
C GLU A 141 -16.73 14.06 8.89
N ASP A 142 -15.45 13.87 9.21
CA ASP A 142 -14.30 14.33 8.39
C ASP A 142 -13.81 13.26 7.39
N ALA A 143 -14.29 12.02 7.52
CA ALA A 143 -13.74 10.87 6.79
C ALA A 143 -13.87 11.00 5.27
N ALA A 144 -14.95 11.59 4.78
CA ALA A 144 -15.15 11.78 3.34
C ALA A 144 -14.12 12.75 2.75
N GLU A 145 -13.85 13.85 3.44
CA GLU A 145 -12.85 14.83 3.01
C GLU A 145 -11.43 14.27 3.14
N GLU A 146 -11.14 13.56 4.23
CA GLU A 146 -9.84 12.89 4.41
C GLU A 146 -9.59 11.86 3.31
N HIS A 147 -10.63 11.14 2.86
CA HIS A 147 -10.52 10.20 1.75
C HIS A 147 -10.17 10.89 0.42
N GLN A 148 -10.73 12.06 0.15
CA GLN A 148 -10.35 12.85 -1.02
C GLN A 148 -8.88 13.33 -0.94
N ARG A 149 -8.39 13.69 0.25
CA ARG A 149 -6.98 14.02 0.45
C ARG A 149 -6.08 12.81 0.17
N PHE A 150 -6.45 11.62 0.64
CA PHE A 150 -5.70 10.38 0.37
C PHE A 150 -5.59 10.12 -1.13
N LEU A 151 -6.70 10.22 -1.86
CA LEU A 151 -6.69 10.09 -3.31
C LEU A 151 -5.77 11.14 -3.96
N ALA A 152 -5.84 12.40 -3.54
CA ALA A 152 -4.99 13.44 -4.08
C ALA A 152 -3.50 13.18 -3.85
N TRP A 153 -3.10 12.61 -2.69
CA TRP A 153 -1.72 12.24 -2.41
C TRP A 153 -1.25 11.04 -3.23
N GLU A 154 -2.12 10.09 -3.52
CA GLU A 154 -1.83 8.99 -4.46
C GLU A 154 -1.59 9.52 -5.87
N GLU A 155 -2.46 10.41 -6.35
CA GLU A 155 -2.32 11.07 -7.65
C GLU A 155 -1.05 11.92 -7.73
N GLU A 156 -0.67 12.62 -6.65
CA GLU A 156 0.59 13.38 -6.55
C GLU A 156 1.80 12.45 -6.74
N MET A 157 1.82 11.29 -6.09
CA MET A 157 2.89 10.31 -6.27
C MET A 157 2.99 9.81 -7.72
N LEU A 158 1.84 9.50 -8.34
CA LEU A 158 1.78 9.05 -9.73
C LEU A 158 2.28 10.14 -10.70
N ALA A 159 1.94 11.39 -10.44
CA ALA A 159 2.43 12.54 -11.20
C ALA A 159 3.96 12.73 -11.05
N LYS A 160 4.50 12.58 -9.83
CA LYS A 160 5.95 12.67 -9.56
C LYS A 160 6.77 11.63 -10.32
N VAL A 161 6.23 10.44 -10.50
CA VAL A 161 6.89 9.38 -11.28
C VAL A 161 6.45 9.36 -12.75
N GLU A 162 5.65 10.34 -13.17
CA GLU A 162 5.21 10.55 -14.56
C GLU A 162 4.57 9.29 -15.17
N LEU A 163 3.71 8.60 -14.41
CA LEU A 163 2.96 7.45 -14.91
C LEU A 163 1.61 7.88 -15.46
N PRO A 164 1.22 7.45 -16.69
CA PRO A 164 -0.14 7.57 -17.18
C PRO A 164 -1.07 6.71 -16.31
N TYR A 165 -2.14 7.29 -15.80
CA TYR A 165 -3.07 6.57 -14.91
C TYR A 165 -4.52 7.03 -15.11
N ARG A 166 -5.43 6.25 -14.55
CA ARG A 166 -6.83 6.62 -14.36
C ARG A 166 -7.28 6.30 -12.94
N VAL A 167 -8.31 7.00 -12.47
CA VAL A 167 -8.95 6.78 -11.19
C VAL A 167 -10.26 6.04 -11.40
N ILE A 168 -10.49 5.00 -10.62
CA ILE A 168 -11.73 4.21 -10.60
C ILE A 168 -12.42 4.42 -9.24
N ASP A 169 -13.66 4.84 -9.24
CA ASP A 169 -14.53 4.77 -8.06
C ASP A 169 -15.15 3.37 -8.03
N THR A 170 -14.73 2.56 -7.07
CA THR A 170 -15.01 1.12 -7.05
C THR A 170 -16.49 0.87 -6.78
N ALA A 171 -17.11 0.01 -7.60
CA ALA A 171 -18.50 -0.38 -7.43
C ALA A 171 -18.73 -1.09 -6.08
N ALA A 172 -19.90 -0.90 -5.49
CA ALA A 172 -20.23 -1.45 -4.18
C ALA A 172 -20.06 -2.98 -4.07
N GLY A 173 -20.29 -3.72 -5.17
CA GLY A 173 -20.11 -5.17 -5.21
C GLY A 173 -18.66 -5.65 -5.20
N ASP A 174 -17.71 -4.73 -5.44
CA ASP A 174 -16.26 -5.04 -5.46
C ASP A 174 -15.52 -4.48 -4.24
N LEU A 175 -16.27 -3.91 -3.27
CA LEU A 175 -15.68 -3.43 -2.02
C LEU A 175 -15.34 -4.62 -1.10
N GLY A 176 -14.18 -4.54 -0.44
CA GLY A 176 -13.87 -5.42 0.68
C GLY A 176 -14.75 -5.12 1.90
N THR A 177 -14.89 -6.07 2.81
CA THR A 177 -15.80 -6.04 3.97
C THR A 177 -15.67 -4.77 4.83
N SER A 178 -14.47 -4.22 4.96
CA SER A 178 -14.21 -3.06 5.82
C SER A 178 -14.49 -1.71 5.14
N ALA A 179 -14.53 -1.67 3.80
CA ALA A 179 -14.60 -0.40 3.05
C ALA A 179 -16.04 0.03 2.77
N ALA A 180 -16.36 1.28 3.07
CA ALA A 180 -17.61 1.92 2.63
C ALA A 180 -17.47 2.62 1.27
N ARG A 181 -16.26 3.06 0.92
CA ARG A 181 -15.90 3.60 -0.39
C ARG A 181 -14.44 3.34 -0.67
N LYS A 182 -14.11 3.08 -1.93
CA LYS A 182 -12.74 2.80 -2.37
C LYS A 182 -12.48 3.49 -3.72
N PHE A 183 -11.30 4.08 -3.86
CA PHE A 183 -10.76 4.50 -5.14
C PHE A 183 -9.55 3.65 -5.49
N ASP A 184 -9.45 3.22 -6.74
CA ASP A 184 -8.26 2.58 -7.30
C ASP A 184 -7.61 3.51 -8.31
N CYS A 185 -6.29 3.67 -8.22
CA CYS A 185 -5.52 4.29 -9.29
C CYS A 185 -4.86 3.18 -10.10
N GLU A 186 -5.13 3.17 -11.39
CA GLU A 186 -4.62 2.18 -12.33
C GLU A 186 -3.65 2.84 -13.30
N ALA A 187 -2.41 2.36 -13.34
CA ALA A 187 -1.40 2.81 -14.30
C ALA A 187 -1.49 2.03 -15.62
N TRP A 188 -1.21 2.71 -16.73
CA TRP A 188 -1.14 2.07 -18.04
C TRP A 188 0.10 1.19 -18.16
N LEU A 189 -0.07 -0.02 -18.68
CA LEU A 189 1.01 -0.96 -19.01
C LEU A 189 1.10 -1.13 -20.53
N PRO A 190 2.07 -0.48 -21.20
CA PRO A 190 2.19 -0.51 -22.67
C PRO A 190 2.31 -1.91 -23.24
N THR A 191 3.09 -2.80 -22.60
CA THR A 191 3.33 -4.17 -23.12
C THR A 191 2.10 -5.08 -23.03
N GLN A 192 1.13 -4.74 -22.18
CA GLN A 192 -0.09 -5.50 -21.97
C GLN A 192 -1.34 -4.78 -22.53
N GLU A 193 -1.18 -3.55 -23.02
CA GLU A 193 -2.25 -2.70 -23.54
C GLU A 193 -3.45 -2.62 -22.57
N ARG A 194 -3.15 -2.53 -21.27
CA ARG A 194 -4.19 -2.45 -20.22
C ARG A 194 -3.78 -1.54 -19.08
N TYR A 195 -4.76 -1.06 -18.34
CA TYR A 195 -4.57 -0.46 -17.03
C TYR A 195 -4.43 -1.53 -15.95
N MET A 196 -3.58 -1.28 -14.97
CA MET A 196 -3.35 -2.15 -13.82
C MET A 196 -3.40 -1.33 -12.55
N GLU A 197 -4.16 -1.79 -11.57
CA GLU A 197 -4.18 -1.21 -10.22
C GLU A 197 -2.76 -1.19 -9.64
N VAL A 198 -2.29 -0.01 -9.27
CA VAL A 198 -0.99 0.20 -8.63
C VAL A 198 -1.12 0.77 -7.24
N THR A 199 -2.25 1.41 -6.93
CA THR A 199 -2.54 1.99 -5.62
C THR A 199 -4.04 2.09 -5.40
N SER A 200 -4.48 2.03 -4.14
CA SER A 200 -5.86 2.16 -3.74
C SER A 200 -6.01 2.86 -2.41
N THR A 201 -7.15 3.53 -2.19
CA THR A 201 -7.50 4.14 -0.91
C THR A 201 -8.93 3.81 -0.52
N SER A 202 -9.14 3.48 0.75
CA SER A 202 -10.44 3.11 1.29
C SER A 202 -10.82 3.96 2.50
N ASN A 203 -12.08 4.37 2.53
CA ASN A 203 -12.74 4.88 3.72
C ASN A 203 -13.46 3.73 4.41
N CYS A 204 -12.96 3.30 5.56
CA CYS A 204 -13.52 2.20 6.35
C CYS A 204 -14.56 2.69 7.36
N THR A 205 -14.85 3.99 7.39
CA THR A 205 -15.75 4.59 8.39
C THR A 205 -15.40 4.08 9.81
N THR A 206 -16.37 3.69 10.59
CA THR A 206 -16.15 3.21 11.98
C THR A 206 -15.96 1.69 12.09
N PHE A 207 -15.88 0.96 10.99
CA PHE A 207 -15.88 -0.51 11.00
C PHE A 207 -14.71 -1.08 11.82
N GLN A 208 -13.49 -0.70 11.50
CA GLN A 208 -12.29 -1.20 12.19
C GLN A 208 -12.21 -0.67 13.62
N ALA A 209 -12.49 0.62 13.84
CA ALA A 209 -12.43 1.24 15.15
C ALA A 209 -13.41 0.61 16.15
N ARG A 210 -14.64 0.30 15.74
CA ARG A 210 -15.60 -0.40 16.60
C ARG A 210 -15.13 -1.78 17.00
N ARG A 211 -14.53 -2.53 16.09
CA ARG A 211 -14.02 -3.89 16.33
C ARG A 211 -12.76 -3.90 17.19
N LEU A 212 -11.93 -2.84 17.10
CA LEU A 212 -10.67 -2.70 17.83
C LEU A 212 -10.80 -1.82 19.08
N GLY A 213 -12.01 -1.39 19.47
CA GLY A 213 -12.26 -0.62 20.68
C GLY A 213 -11.66 0.79 20.65
N ILE A 214 -11.45 1.38 19.47
CA ILE A 214 -10.84 2.70 19.32
C ILE A 214 -11.91 3.77 19.33
N ARG A 215 -11.80 4.75 20.22
CA ARG A 215 -12.83 5.74 20.48
C ARG A 215 -12.24 7.14 20.66
N GLU A 216 -13.07 8.14 20.59
CA GLU A 216 -12.80 9.52 20.98
C GLU A 216 -13.76 9.91 22.12
N ARG A 217 -13.27 10.68 23.10
CA ARG A 217 -14.13 11.32 24.10
C ARG A 217 -14.59 12.65 23.55
N ARG A 218 -15.90 12.84 23.46
CA ARG A 218 -16.56 14.08 23.06
C ARG A 218 -17.40 14.64 24.20
N GLU A 219 -17.95 15.84 24.02
CA GLU A 219 -18.82 16.47 25.02
C GLU A 219 -20.08 15.64 25.31
N ASP A 220 -20.63 15.00 24.30
CA ASP A 220 -21.82 14.15 24.36
C ASP A 220 -21.54 12.67 24.68
N GLY A 221 -20.29 12.32 24.96
CA GLY A 221 -19.89 10.95 25.35
C GLY A 221 -18.78 10.33 24.53
N MET A 222 -18.76 9.00 24.47
CA MET A 222 -17.76 8.24 23.73
C MET A 222 -18.26 7.92 22.32
N ALA A 223 -17.48 8.26 21.31
CA ALA A 223 -17.77 8.01 19.90
C ALA A 223 -16.69 7.13 19.25
N ALA A 224 -17.09 6.23 18.35
CA ALA A 224 -16.14 5.52 17.50
C ALA A 224 -15.48 6.51 16.52
N VAL A 225 -14.20 6.30 16.21
CA VAL A 225 -13.48 7.05 15.19
C VAL A 225 -13.62 6.40 13.83
N ALA A 226 -13.29 7.11 12.76
CA ALA A 226 -13.16 6.56 11.44
C ALA A 226 -11.71 6.22 11.13
N THR A 227 -11.49 5.20 10.28
CA THR A 227 -10.18 4.83 9.76
C THR A 227 -10.18 4.88 8.24
N LEU A 228 -9.03 5.28 7.69
CA LEU A 228 -8.77 5.32 6.26
C LEU A 228 -7.38 4.73 5.98
N ASN A 229 -7.25 4.05 4.87
CA ASN A 229 -5.98 3.57 4.37
C ASN A 229 -5.76 4.04 2.93
N GLY A 230 -4.52 4.06 2.50
CA GLY A 230 -4.18 4.40 1.13
C GLY A 230 -2.73 4.08 0.81
N THR A 231 -2.50 3.45 -0.33
CA THR A 231 -1.18 3.08 -0.79
C THR A 231 -0.48 4.26 -1.48
N LEU A 232 0.73 4.62 -1.06
CA LEU A 232 1.56 5.59 -1.78
C LEU A 232 2.46 4.94 -2.83
N ALA A 233 3.00 3.76 -2.53
CA ALA A 233 3.83 3.02 -3.48
C ALA A 233 3.93 1.54 -3.09
N THR A 234 4.15 0.68 -4.09
CA THR A 234 4.46 -0.74 -3.91
C THR A 234 5.53 -1.18 -4.89
N THR A 235 6.09 -2.38 -4.66
CA THR A 235 7.00 -3.04 -5.62
C THR A 235 6.42 -3.11 -7.04
N ARG A 236 5.10 -3.24 -7.19
CA ARG A 236 4.39 -3.28 -8.47
C ARG A 236 4.62 -2.01 -9.32
N TRP A 237 4.83 -0.86 -8.69
CA TRP A 237 5.13 0.39 -9.39
C TRP A 237 6.37 0.31 -10.27
N ILE A 238 7.34 -0.54 -9.92
CA ILE A 238 8.55 -0.75 -10.73
C ILE A 238 8.20 -1.24 -12.12
N VAL A 239 7.20 -2.12 -12.24
CA VAL A 239 6.76 -2.65 -13.55
C VAL A 239 6.21 -1.53 -14.41
N ALA A 240 5.26 -0.76 -13.90
CA ALA A 240 4.68 0.37 -14.62
C ALA A 240 5.75 1.43 -14.96
N PHE A 241 6.65 1.71 -14.02
CA PHE A 241 7.76 2.65 -14.21
C PHE A 241 8.68 2.23 -15.38
N LEU A 242 9.17 0.99 -15.34
CA LEU A 242 10.07 0.49 -16.38
C LEU A 242 9.39 0.44 -17.75
N GLU A 243 8.16 -0.03 -17.84
CA GLU A 243 7.42 -0.12 -19.10
C GLU A 243 7.13 1.25 -19.73
N ASN A 244 6.80 2.26 -18.91
CA ASN A 244 6.48 3.61 -19.43
C ASN A 244 7.71 4.45 -19.75
N HIS A 245 8.84 4.22 -19.05
CA HIS A 245 10.03 5.06 -19.18
C HIS A 245 11.17 4.44 -20.00
N GLN A 246 10.98 3.22 -20.51
CA GLN A 246 11.97 2.58 -21.37
C GLN A 246 12.09 3.31 -22.70
N GLN A 247 13.35 3.62 -23.10
CA GLN A 247 13.70 4.26 -24.35
C GLN A 247 14.07 3.22 -25.42
N ALA A 248 14.16 3.65 -26.67
CA ALA A 248 14.47 2.77 -27.81
C ALA A 248 15.83 2.04 -27.68
N ASP A 249 16.79 2.64 -26.99
CA ASP A 249 18.12 2.06 -26.73
C ASP A 249 18.13 1.12 -25.51
N GLY A 250 16.97 0.91 -24.86
CA GLY A 250 16.82 0.09 -23.68
C GLY A 250 17.16 0.81 -22.36
N SER A 251 17.56 2.07 -22.41
CA SER A 251 17.72 2.89 -21.23
C SER A 251 16.36 3.26 -20.63
N ILE A 252 16.35 3.69 -19.37
CA ILE A 252 15.14 4.10 -18.65
C ILE A 252 15.28 5.57 -18.27
N TYR A 253 14.37 6.42 -18.74
CA TYR A 253 14.24 7.80 -18.30
C TYR A 253 13.88 7.86 -16.80
N VAL A 254 14.51 8.76 -16.06
CA VAL A 254 14.22 9.01 -14.64
C VAL A 254 13.52 10.35 -14.50
N PRO A 255 12.25 10.38 -14.06
CA PRO A 255 11.52 11.60 -13.77
C PRO A 255 12.28 12.52 -12.79
N GLU A 256 12.18 13.81 -12.99
CA GLU A 256 12.94 14.80 -12.22
C GLU A 256 12.76 14.65 -10.71
N ALA A 257 11.53 14.43 -10.24
CA ALA A 257 11.22 14.29 -8.82
C ALA A 257 11.92 13.07 -8.17
N LEU A 258 12.25 12.03 -8.94
CA LEU A 258 12.88 10.82 -8.43
C LEU A 258 14.42 10.89 -8.45
N ARG A 259 15.01 11.77 -9.24
CA ARG A 259 16.48 11.88 -9.42
C ARG A 259 17.25 12.08 -8.10
N PRO A 260 16.80 12.93 -7.15
CA PRO A 260 17.50 13.09 -5.87
C PRO A 260 17.68 11.77 -5.09
N TYR A 261 16.72 10.86 -5.21
CA TYR A 261 16.74 9.55 -4.53
C TYR A 261 17.58 8.50 -5.26
N LEU A 262 18.04 8.81 -6.48
CA LEU A 262 18.91 7.96 -7.30
C LEU A 262 20.29 8.58 -7.56
N GLY A 263 20.71 9.50 -6.70
CA GLY A 263 22.02 10.17 -6.82
C GLY A 263 22.13 11.11 -8.01
N GLY A 264 21.00 11.70 -8.42
CA GLY A 264 20.94 12.66 -9.54
C GLY A 264 20.92 12.01 -10.93
N LEU A 265 20.76 10.69 -11.03
CA LEU A 265 20.70 10.00 -12.32
C LEU A 265 19.47 10.43 -13.10
N GLU A 266 19.68 10.87 -14.35
CA GLU A 266 18.63 11.23 -15.29
C GLU A 266 18.18 10.04 -16.17
N VAL A 267 19.06 9.05 -16.29
CA VAL A 267 18.85 7.85 -17.11
C VAL A 267 19.48 6.65 -16.40
N LEU A 268 18.77 5.51 -16.42
CA LEU A 268 19.30 4.22 -16.01
C LEU A 268 19.76 3.47 -17.25
N THR A 269 21.04 3.14 -17.32
CA THR A 269 21.61 2.42 -18.45
C THR A 269 21.40 0.91 -18.35
N PRO A 270 21.19 0.20 -19.47
CA PRO A 270 21.14 -1.26 -19.47
C PRO A 270 22.41 -1.86 -18.85
N VAL A 271 22.24 -2.87 -18.01
CA VAL A 271 23.39 -3.63 -17.48
C VAL A 271 23.81 -4.67 -18.53
N ALA A 272 25.09 -4.68 -18.89
CA ALA A 272 25.62 -5.74 -19.73
C ALA A 272 25.31 -7.12 -19.12
N ARG A 273 24.89 -8.06 -19.98
CA ARG A 273 24.52 -9.42 -19.58
C ARG A 273 25.72 -10.29 -19.22
#